data_111e9b6adfa952dfe9345cbc00467b0a
#
_entry.id   111e9b6adfa952dfe9345cbc00467b0a
#
_cell.length_a   1.000
_cell.length_b   1.000
_cell.length_c   1.000
_cell.angle_alpha   90.00
_cell.angle_beta   90.00
_cell.angle_gamma   90.00
#
_symmetry.space_group_name_H-M   'P 1'
#
loop_
_entity.id
_entity.type
_entity.pdbx_description
1 polymer ?
#
loop_
_entity_poly.entity_id
_entity_poly.type
_entity_poly.pdbx_seq_one_letter_code
_entity_poly.pdbx_strand_id
1 'polypeptide(L)'
;MSSKETNKSALPENESATSTNLSQTSAERIKALRRQKIDVEDLIQKILDGNKTALSRAITLIESQQKKHNSNIKTIIKSCLPHANKSIRIGITGVPGVGKSTFIESFGLQLISEGKKVAVLAVDPTSSITRGSILGDKTRMEKLVLEQNAFIRPTASGESLGGVARKTRESILLCEAAGYDVILVETVGVGQSETAVHSMTDFFLLLKLAGAGDELQGIKRGIIEMADAIVINKADGENIKAAKNAKVEFNRALHMYPAKQNGWSPKVKLASALKNEGIDKVWSMISKYFETTKNNGYFEQKRIDQNKFWLKQSIEDALKKNFYQNETIKKALPEIFRKIEANETTPFEAAEYLLDLLNQN
;
A
#
# COMPACT_ATOMS: atom_id res chain seq x y z
N MET A 1 -33.11 64.67 -3.78
CA MET A 1 -32.73 64.58 -2.37
C MET A 1 -32.94 63.14 -1.94
N SER A 2 -31.90 62.33 -1.92
CA SER A 2 -31.95 60.94 -1.48
C SER A 2 -30.69 60.68 -0.67
N SER A 3 -30.91 60.44 0.60
CA SER A 3 -29.89 60.18 1.63
C SER A 3 -29.46 58.70 1.52
N LYS A 4 -28.17 58.47 1.34
CA LYS A 4 -27.53 57.16 1.46
C LYS A 4 -27.22 56.89 2.95
N GLU A 5 -27.86 55.88 3.50
CA GLU A 5 -27.46 55.30 4.80
C GLU A 5 -26.30 54.32 4.59
N THR A 6 -25.20 54.56 5.24
CA THR A 6 -24.05 53.66 5.29
C THR A 6 -24.15 52.78 6.52
N ASN A 7 -24.36 51.47 6.30
CA ASN A 7 -24.25 50.47 7.34
C ASN A 7 -22.79 50.24 7.72
N LYS A 8 -22.43 50.59 8.95
CA LYS A 8 -21.15 50.25 9.60
C LYS A 8 -21.30 48.89 10.27
N SER A 9 -20.63 47.88 9.73
CA SER A 9 -20.42 46.61 10.39
C SER A 9 -19.35 46.77 11.48
N ALA A 10 -19.72 46.53 12.74
CA ALA A 10 -18.82 46.51 13.86
C ALA A 10 -18.29 45.09 14.07
N LEU A 11 -17.08 44.82 13.62
CA LEU A 11 -16.25 43.70 14.10
C LEU A 11 -14.98 44.33 14.66
N PRO A 12 -14.55 43.98 15.91
CA PRO A 12 -13.32 44.49 16.46
C PRO A 12 -12.13 43.83 15.75
N GLU A 13 -11.21 44.65 15.28
CA GLU A 13 -9.88 44.25 14.85
C GLU A 13 -9.12 43.73 16.07
N ASN A 14 -8.97 42.43 16.22
CA ASN A 14 -8.05 41.83 17.15
C ASN A 14 -6.68 41.67 16.49
N GLU A 15 -5.71 42.27 17.12
CA GLU A 15 -4.31 42.38 16.80
C GLU A 15 -3.68 41.07 16.35
N SER A 16 -3.19 41.02 15.12
CA SER A 16 -2.34 40.00 14.56
C SER A 16 -0.89 40.13 15.04
N ALA A 17 -0.63 39.76 16.28
CA ALA A 17 0.73 39.69 16.80
C ALA A 17 0.86 38.43 17.66
N THR A 18 1.18 37.29 17.02
CA THR A 18 1.91 36.16 17.66
C THR A 18 2.05 34.92 16.79
N SER A 19 1.44 34.85 15.60
CA SER A 19 1.48 33.62 14.76
C SER A 19 2.81 33.38 14.04
N THR A 20 3.62 34.40 13.78
CA THR A 20 4.89 34.30 13.04
C THR A 20 6.04 33.72 13.87
N ASN A 21 6.10 33.97 15.17
CA ASN A 21 7.19 33.46 16.01
C ASN A 21 7.05 32.00 16.42
N LEU A 22 5.81 31.48 16.52
CA LEU A 22 5.55 30.06 16.80
C LEU A 22 5.88 29.15 15.60
N SER A 23 5.72 29.65 14.38
CA SER A 23 6.05 28.88 13.16
C SER A 23 7.55 28.79 12.90
N GLN A 24 8.33 29.84 13.21
CA GLN A 24 9.79 29.86 13.05
C GLN A 24 10.47 28.93 14.06
N THR A 25 10.10 28.97 15.33
CA THR A 25 10.63 28.08 16.37
C THR A 25 10.29 26.61 16.11
N SER A 26 9.13 26.31 15.57
CA SER A 26 8.74 24.95 15.15
C SER A 26 9.54 24.47 13.94
N ALA A 27 9.78 25.33 12.96
CA ALA A 27 10.61 25.02 11.80
C ALA A 27 12.08 24.81 12.16
N GLU A 28 12.62 25.59 13.09
CA GLU A 28 13.98 25.42 13.62
C GLU A 28 14.13 24.15 14.46
N ARG A 29 13.16 23.81 15.30
CA ARG A 29 13.11 22.51 16.01
C ARG A 29 13.06 21.33 15.05
N ILE A 30 12.27 21.41 14.00
CA ILE A 30 12.20 20.37 12.94
C ILE A 30 13.54 20.29 12.20
N LYS A 31 14.20 21.42 11.89
CA LYS A 31 15.54 21.44 11.29
C LYS A 31 16.61 20.85 12.20
N ALA A 32 16.57 21.16 13.50
CA ALA A 32 17.48 20.59 14.50
C ALA A 32 17.30 19.07 14.66
N LEU A 33 16.06 18.59 14.73
CA LEU A 33 15.72 17.16 14.76
C LEU A 33 16.16 16.43 13.50
N ARG A 34 16.10 17.07 12.32
CA ARG A 34 16.59 16.52 11.04
C ARG A 34 18.11 16.44 10.95
N ARG A 35 18.85 17.25 11.74
CA ARG A 35 20.32 17.26 11.81
C ARG A 35 20.89 16.25 12.81
N GLN A 36 20.09 15.73 13.74
CA GLN A 36 20.57 14.71 14.68
C GLN A 36 20.96 13.45 13.92
N LYS A 37 22.19 12.98 14.16
CA LYS A 37 22.69 11.69 13.67
C LYS A 37 21.74 10.61 14.19
N ILE A 38 21.23 9.78 13.28
CA ILE A 38 20.30 8.69 13.64
C ILE A 38 21.13 7.65 14.39
N ASP A 39 20.81 7.41 15.65
CA ASP A 39 21.26 6.24 16.37
C ASP A 39 20.44 5.04 15.85
N VAL A 40 21.11 4.18 15.09
CA VAL A 40 20.46 3.05 14.41
C VAL A 40 20.13 1.95 15.42
N GLU A 41 20.94 1.75 16.44
CA GLU A 41 20.74 0.72 17.47
C GLU A 41 19.55 1.06 18.36
N ASP A 42 19.48 2.32 18.85
CA ASP A 42 18.33 2.82 19.61
C ASP A 42 17.03 2.75 18.78
N LEU A 43 17.12 3.06 17.48
CA LEU A 43 15.97 2.99 16.59
C LEU A 43 15.47 1.55 16.42
N ILE A 44 16.38 0.57 16.26
CA ILE A 44 16.04 -0.86 16.15
C ILE A 44 15.37 -1.32 17.44
N GLN A 45 15.98 -1.06 18.60
CA GLN A 45 15.39 -1.48 19.87
C GLN A 45 13.98 -0.93 20.07
N LYS A 46 13.77 0.36 19.80
CA LYS A 46 12.44 0.98 19.89
C LYS A 46 11.43 0.38 18.91
N ILE A 47 11.87 -0.06 17.72
CA ILE A 47 10.97 -0.78 16.78
C ILE A 47 10.54 -2.11 17.39
N LEU A 48 11.49 -2.88 17.93
CA LEU A 48 11.21 -4.18 18.55
C LEU A 48 10.31 -4.05 19.79
N ASP A 49 10.40 -2.93 20.51
CA ASP A 49 9.52 -2.58 21.62
C ASP A 49 8.12 -2.07 21.16
N GLY A 50 7.86 -2.04 19.85
CA GLY A 50 6.58 -1.62 19.28
C GLY A 50 6.32 -0.12 19.27
N ASN A 51 7.37 0.72 19.37
CA ASN A 51 7.23 2.18 19.36
C ASN A 51 6.84 2.69 17.96
N LYS A 52 5.62 3.26 17.85
CA LYS A 52 5.05 3.76 16.60
C LYS A 52 5.87 4.88 15.94
N THR A 53 6.47 5.75 16.75
CA THR A 53 7.28 6.87 16.25
C THR A 53 8.57 6.36 15.63
N ALA A 54 9.23 5.40 16.28
CA ALA A 54 10.41 4.73 15.76
C ALA A 54 10.11 3.97 14.47
N LEU A 55 9.02 3.21 14.44
CA LEU A 55 8.53 2.50 13.26
C LEU A 55 8.27 3.47 12.09
N SER A 56 7.54 4.57 12.34
CA SER A 56 7.27 5.58 11.33
C SER A 56 8.55 6.23 10.78
N ARG A 57 9.54 6.48 11.65
CA ARG A 57 10.84 7.04 11.27
C ARG A 57 11.64 6.05 10.41
N ALA A 58 11.66 4.79 10.78
CA ALA A 58 12.34 3.74 10.01
C ALA A 58 11.72 3.55 8.61
N ILE A 59 10.38 3.54 8.51
CA ILE A 59 9.69 3.49 7.22
C ILE A 59 10.04 4.72 6.37
N THR A 60 10.11 5.93 6.96
CA THR A 60 10.53 7.14 6.24
C THR A 60 11.97 7.01 5.70
N LEU A 61 12.87 6.34 6.43
CA LEU A 61 14.23 6.06 5.94
C LEU A 61 14.22 5.11 4.73
N ILE A 62 13.42 4.03 4.80
CA ILE A 62 13.25 3.09 3.69
C ILE A 62 12.71 3.79 2.43
N GLU A 63 11.77 4.71 2.60
CA GLU A 63 11.20 5.49 1.50
C GLU A 63 12.17 6.52 0.92
N SER A 64 13.21 6.89 1.67
CA SER A 64 14.20 7.88 1.24
C SER A 64 15.04 7.37 0.06
N GLN A 65 15.23 8.23 -0.94
CA GLN A 65 16.09 7.95 -2.10
C GLN A 65 17.57 8.31 -1.86
N GLN A 66 17.92 8.85 -0.69
CA GLN A 66 19.26 9.32 -0.40
C GLN A 66 20.24 8.16 -0.16
N LYS A 67 21.26 8.03 -0.99
CA LYS A 67 22.30 6.98 -0.91
C LYS A 67 22.96 6.87 0.47
N LYS A 68 23.07 7.99 1.22
CA LYS A 68 23.66 8.03 2.57
C LYS A 68 22.89 7.21 3.62
N HIS A 69 21.61 6.90 3.38
CA HIS A 69 20.78 6.11 4.29
C HIS A 69 20.81 4.60 4.00
N ASN A 70 21.41 4.17 2.88
CA ASN A 70 21.38 2.78 2.45
C ASN A 70 22.04 1.81 3.45
N SER A 71 23.14 2.21 4.09
CA SER A 71 23.80 1.39 5.12
C SER A 71 22.90 1.21 6.35
N ASN A 72 22.32 2.31 6.83
CA ASN A 72 21.42 2.28 7.98
C ASN A 72 20.18 1.42 7.70
N ILE A 73 19.58 1.56 6.52
CA ILE A 73 18.42 0.76 6.09
C ILE A 73 18.78 -0.73 6.10
N LYS A 74 19.92 -1.12 5.52
CA LYS A 74 20.37 -2.51 5.51
C LYS A 74 20.54 -3.06 6.92
N THR A 75 21.12 -2.29 7.84
CA THR A 75 21.31 -2.69 9.23
C THR A 75 19.95 -2.88 9.92
N ILE A 76 19.04 -1.91 9.80
CA ILE A 76 17.70 -1.99 10.39
C ILE A 76 16.94 -3.23 9.88
N ILE A 77 16.89 -3.44 8.56
CA ILE A 77 16.20 -4.60 7.98
C ILE A 77 16.81 -5.91 8.43
N LYS A 78 18.15 -6.01 8.45
CA LYS A 78 18.85 -7.23 8.89
C LYS A 78 18.56 -7.57 10.35
N SER A 79 18.53 -6.56 11.22
CA SER A 79 18.26 -6.75 12.65
C SER A 79 16.78 -7.05 12.94
N CYS A 80 15.86 -6.50 12.16
CA CYS A 80 14.42 -6.76 12.31
C CYS A 80 13.97 -8.10 11.71
N LEU A 81 14.72 -8.65 10.74
CA LEU A 81 14.35 -9.88 10.01
C LEU A 81 14.07 -11.11 10.91
N PRO A 82 14.84 -11.41 11.97
CA PRO A 82 14.55 -12.55 12.86
C PRO A 82 13.24 -12.41 13.64
N HIS A 83 12.72 -11.20 13.78
CA HIS A 83 11.49 -10.89 14.51
C HIS A 83 10.25 -10.81 13.60
N ALA A 84 10.44 -10.86 12.27
CA ALA A 84 9.38 -10.80 11.27
C ALA A 84 8.69 -12.17 11.03
N ASN A 85 7.78 -12.21 10.06
CA ASN A 85 7.03 -13.40 9.57
C ASN A 85 6.04 -14.03 10.57
N LYS A 86 5.65 -13.33 11.64
CA LYS A 86 4.67 -13.81 12.63
C LYS A 86 3.25 -13.30 12.40
N SER A 87 3.08 -12.24 11.60
CA SER A 87 1.78 -11.66 11.26
C SER A 87 1.07 -12.41 10.14
N ILE A 88 -0.19 -12.04 9.90
CA ILE A 88 -0.89 -12.34 8.66
C ILE A 88 -1.01 -11.07 7.81
N ARG A 89 -0.86 -11.20 6.50
CA ARG A 89 -0.84 -10.09 5.55
C ARG A 89 -2.07 -10.19 4.65
N ILE A 90 -2.94 -9.19 4.68
CA ILE A 90 -4.20 -9.16 3.94
C ILE A 90 -4.14 -8.02 2.94
N GLY A 91 -4.13 -8.35 1.64
CA GLY A 91 -4.27 -7.38 0.56
C GLY A 91 -5.74 -7.03 0.36
N ILE A 92 -6.06 -5.74 0.25
CA ILE A 92 -7.42 -5.25 0.03
C ILE A 92 -7.43 -4.40 -1.22
N THR A 93 -8.23 -4.82 -2.20
CA THR A 93 -8.37 -4.12 -3.48
C THR A 93 -9.84 -3.90 -3.83
N GLY A 94 -10.10 -3.08 -4.81
CA GLY A 94 -11.44 -2.77 -5.31
C GLY A 94 -11.44 -1.42 -6.02
N VAL A 95 -12.47 -1.17 -6.82
CA VAL A 95 -12.60 0.08 -7.59
C VAL A 95 -12.65 1.32 -6.70
N PRO A 96 -12.28 2.51 -7.22
CA PRO A 96 -12.51 3.77 -6.51
C PRO A 96 -13.98 3.90 -6.09
N GLY A 97 -14.22 4.43 -4.89
CA GLY A 97 -15.58 4.61 -4.36
C GLY A 97 -16.26 3.36 -3.78
N VAL A 98 -15.66 2.17 -3.85
CA VAL A 98 -16.20 0.94 -3.24
C VAL A 98 -16.26 0.99 -1.70
N GLY A 99 -15.54 1.95 -1.09
CA GLY A 99 -15.50 2.12 0.37
C GLY A 99 -14.35 1.33 1.03
N LYS A 100 -13.19 1.20 0.36
CA LYS A 100 -12.02 0.50 0.91
C LYS A 100 -11.61 1.04 2.27
N SER A 101 -11.37 2.34 2.38
CA SER A 101 -10.89 2.96 3.63
C SER A 101 -11.91 2.80 4.76
N THR A 102 -13.23 2.96 4.48
CA THR A 102 -14.30 2.71 5.46
C THR A 102 -14.33 1.24 5.89
N PHE A 103 -14.14 0.32 4.94
CA PHE A 103 -14.08 -1.11 5.25
C PHE A 103 -12.85 -1.44 6.11
N ILE A 104 -11.69 -0.89 5.78
CA ILE A 104 -10.44 -1.08 6.53
C ILE A 104 -10.58 -0.54 7.95
N GLU A 105 -11.23 0.61 8.12
CA GLU A 105 -11.52 1.18 9.44
C GLU A 105 -12.39 0.24 10.28
N SER A 106 -13.56 -0.16 9.77
CA SER A 106 -14.46 -1.07 10.47
C SER A 106 -13.81 -2.42 10.75
N PHE A 107 -13.09 -2.97 9.79
CA PHE A 107 -12.40 -4.24 9.91
C PHE A 107 -11.23 -4.16 10.91
N GLY A 108 -10.45 -3.07 10.86
CA GLY A 108 -9.37 -2.83 11.81
C GLY A 108 -9.86 -2.69 13.25
N LEU A 109 -10.95 -1.95 13.46
CA LEU A 109 -11.58 -1.83 14.79
C LEU A 109 -12.11 -3.18 15.31
N GLN A 110 -12.70 -4.00 14.45
CA GLN A 110 -13.12 -5.37 14.81
C GLN A 110 -11.92 -6.21 15.26
N LEU A 111 -10.81 -6.18 14.52
CA LEU A 111 -9.60 -6.92 14.86
C LEU A 111 -8.99 -6.45 16.19
N ILE A 112 -9.00 -5.14 16.45
CA ILE A 112 -8.53 -4.57 17.72
C ILE A 112 -9.40 -4.97 18.88
N SER A 113 -10.74 -5.03 18.70
CA SER A 113 -11.66 -5.51 19.73
C SER A 113 -11.42 -6.98 20.12
N GLU A 114 -10.81 -7.76 19.21
CA GLU A 114 -10.36 -9.13 19.46
C GLU A 114 -8.90 -9.21 19.99
N GLY A 115 -8.33 -8.07 20.41
CA GLY A 115 -6.99 -8.00 21.01
C GLY A 115 -5.84 -8.02 20.02
N LYS A 116 -6.09 -7.83 18.70
CA LYS A 116 -5.03 -7.81 17.68
C LYS A 116 -4.40 -6.42 17.55
N LYS A 117 -3.10 -6.39 17.23
CA LYS A 117 -2.42 -5.19 16.76
C LYS A 117 -2.48 -5.13 15.24
N VAL A 118 -2.96 -4.03 14.68
CA VAL A 118 -3.25 -3.87 13.25
C VAL A 118 -2.38 -2.77 12.64
N ALA A 119 -1.66 -3.10 11.57
CA ALA A 119 -1.00 -2.11 10.73
C ALA A 119 -1.73 -1.97 9.38
N VAL A 120 -1.91 -0.73 8.90
CA VAL A 120 -2.49 -0.41 7.59
C VAL A 120 -1.43 0.28 6.75
N LEU A 121 -1.12 -0.30 5.58
CA LEU A 121 -0.19 0.25 4.60
C LEU A 121 -0.96 0.52 3.31
N ALA A 122 -1.08 1.78 2.91
CA ALA A 122 -1.71 2.15 1.64
C ALA A 122 -0.66 2.24 0.53
N VAL A 123 -0.85 1.50 -0.57
CA VAL A 123 0.07 1.47 -1.72
C VAL A 123 -0.48 2.33 -2.85
N ASP A 124 0.10 3.51 -3.02
CA ASP A 124 -0.26 4.44 -4.10
C ASP A 124 0.91 4.65 -5.08
N PRO A 125 0.92 4.02 -6.26
CA PRO A 125 1.94 4.23 -7.26
C PRO A 125 1.84 5.59 -7.98
N THR A 126 0.73 6.33 -7.83
CA THR A 126 0.45 7.54 -8.61
C THR A 126 0.69 8.85 -7.87
N SER A 127 0.96 8.85 -6.57
CA SER A 127 1.06 10.05 -5.74
C SER A 127 2.35 10.87 -5.94
N SER A 128 3.19 10.54 -6.94
CA SER A 128 4.37 11.35 -7.30
C SER A 128 4.00 12.79 -7.73
N ILE A 129 2.77 13.01 -8.21
CA ILE A 129 2.30 14.30 -8.74
C ILE A 129 1.57 15.13 -7.67
N THR A 130 0.94 14.50 -6.68
CA THR A 130 0.19 15.20 -5.64
C THR A 130 0.72 14.86 -4.25
N ARG A 131 1.51 15.75 -3.67
CA ARG A 131 1.98 15.66 -2.26
C ARG A 131 0.86 15.67 -1.22
N GLY A 132 -0.41 15.62 -1.64
CA GLY A 132 -1.61 15.73 -0.82
C GLY A 132 -2.22 14.41 -0.33
N SER A 133 -1.80 13.24 -0.83
CA SER A 133 -2.45 11.96 -0.47
C SER A 133 -2.16 11.49 0.95
N ILE A 134 -1.03 11.91 1.53
CA ILE A 134 -0.60 11.51 2.89
C ILE A 134 -1.58 11.97 3.99
N LEU A 135 -2.23 13.13 3.79
CA LEU A 135 -3.25 13.64 4.71
C LEU A 135 -4.62 12.98 4.46
N GLY A 136 -4.96 12.72 3.19
CA GLY A 136 -6.27 12.20 2.80
C GLY A 136 -6.62 10.81 3.35
N ASP A 137 -5.64 9.90 3.46
CA ASP A 137 -5.91 8.53 3.93
C ASP A 137 -6.04 8.45 5.46
N LYS A 138 -5.30 9.28 6.21
CA LYS A 138 -5.48 9.37 7.67
C LYS A 138 -6.81 10.01 8.05
N THR A 139 -7.29 10.99 7.29
CA THR A 139 -8.58 11.66 7.52
C THR A 139 -9.78 10.77 7.17
N ARG A 140 -9.57 9.66 6.43
CA ARG A 140 -10.62 8.70 6.07
C ARG A 140 -10.80 7.56 7.09
N MET A 141 -9.88 7.41 8.05
CA MET A 141 -9.88 6.37 9.09
C MET A 141 -9.78 7.02 10.47
N GLU A 142 -10.73 7.92 10.76
CA GLU A 142 -10.68 8.82 11.93
C GLU A 142 -10.68 8.07 13.27
N LYS A 143 -11.46 6.99 13.38
CA LYS A 143 -11.53 6.18 14.60
C LYS A 143 -10.33 5.26 14.74
N LEU A 144 -9.95 4.58 13.67
CA LEU A 144 -8.85 3.62 13.72
C LEU A 144 -7.51 4.29 14.02
N VAL A 145 -7.29 5.54 13.56
CA VAL A 145 -6.03 6.27 13.81
C VAL A 145 -5.82 6.61 15.30
N LEU A 146 -6.90 6.69 16.08
CA LEU A 146 -6.85 6.98 17.51
C LEU A 146 -6.53 5.75 18.36
N GLU A 147 -6.68 4.54 17.81
CA GLU A 147 -6.46 3.31 18.53
C GLU A 147 -4.97 3.08 18.85
N GLN A 148 -4.68 2.70 20.10
CA GLN A 148 -3.31 2.40 20.54
C GLN A 148 -2.72 1.19 19.82
N ASN A 149 -3.53 0.22 19.44
CA ASN A 149 -3.15 -1.01 18.75
C ASN A 149 -3.21 -0.87 17.21
N ALA A 150 -3.44 0.34 16.67
CA ALA A 150 -3.42 0.61 15.24
C ALA A 150 -2.18 1.40 14.83
N PHE A 151 -1.65 1.11 13.65
CA PHE A 151 -0.63 1.90 12.96
C PHE A 151 -1.07 2.12 11.52
N ILE A 152 -1.22 3.37 11.09
CA ILE A 152 -1.64 3.69 9.71
C ILE A 152 -0.52 4.47 9.03
N ARG A 153 -0.04 3.93 7.92
CA ARG A 153 1.02 4.54 7.11
C ARG A 153 0.63 4.54 5.64
N PRO A 154 0.32 5.71 5.04
CA PRO A 154 0.37 5.87 3.61
C PRO A 154 1.81 5.66 3.15
N THR A 155 2.05 4.75 2.23
CA THR A 155 3.38 4.55 1.65
C THR A 155 3.63 5.60 0.59
N ALA A 156 4.81 6.22 0.62
CA ALA A 156 5.18 7.19 -0.39
C ALA A 156 5.31 6.51 -1.76
N SER A 157 4.75 7.15 -2.77
CA SER A 157 4.93 6.77 -4.17
C SER A 157 6.40 6.80 -4.59
N GLY A 158 6.78 5.86 -5.42
CA GLY A 158 8.07 5.84 -6.11
C GLY A 158 7.90 6.06 -7.60
N GLU A 159 9.00 6.35 -8.30
CA GLU A 159 9.02 6.55 -9.76
C GLU A 159 8.68 5.28 -10.55
N SER A 160 8.71 4.10 -9.91
CA SER A 160 8.37 2.81 -10.52
C SER A 160 7.55 1.94 -9.59
N LEU A 161 6.66 1.11 -10.17
CA LEU A 161 5.84 0.14 -9.45
C LEU A 161 6.70 -0.84 -8.63
N GLY A 162 7.83 -1.31 -9.18
CA GLY A 162 8.79 -2.19 -8.50
C GLY A 162 9.43 -1.53 -7.27
N GLY A 163 9.80 -0.25 -7.39
CA GLY A 163 10.37 0.52 -6.27
C GLY A 163 9.38 0.71 -5.11
N VAL A 164 8.10 0.97 -5.41
CA VAL A 164 7.03 1.07 -4.41
C VAL A 164 6.81 -0.28 -3.74
N ALA A 165 6.70 -1.34 -4.52
CA ALA A 165 6.47 -2.69 -4.02
C ALA A 165 7.59 -3.16 -3.07
N ARG A 166 8.86 -2.88 -3.41
CA ARG A 166 10.00 -3.16 -2.53
C ARG A 166 9.88 -2.43 -1.19
N LYS A 167 9.63 -1.10 -1.21
CA LYS A 167 9.51 -0.29 0.01
C LYS A 167 8.36 -0.75 0.88
N THR A 168 7.21 -1.09 0.27
CA THR A 168 6.05 -1.62 0.99
C THR A 168 6.40 -2.94 1.69
N ARG A 169 7.14 -3.83 1.02
CA ARG A 169 7.55 -5.10 1.58
C ARG A 169 8.53 -4.94 2.75
N GLU A 170 9.50 -4.05 2.63
CA GLU A 170 10.40 -3.69 3.72
C GLU A 170 9.61 -3.06 4.89
N SER A 171 8.57 -2.27 4.62
CA SER A 171 7.66 -1.72 5.65
C SER A 171 6.82 -2.80 6.34
N ILE A 172 6.34 -3.81 5.59
CA ILE A 172 5.66 -4.99 6.16
C ILE A 172 6.58 -5.67 7.18
N LEU A 173 7.84 -5.95 6.80
CA LEU A 173 8.83 -6.57 7.69
C LEU A 173 9.02 -5.76 8.98
N LEU A 174 9.11 -4.43 8.90
CA LEU A 174 9.24 -3.59 10.09
C LEU A 174 7.98 -3.62 10.97
N CYS A 175 6.78 -3.63 10.37
CA CYS A 175 5.54 -3.76 11.12
C CYS A 175 5.48 -5.11 11.85
N GLU A 176 5.91 -6.19 11.20
CA GLU A 176 6.00 -7.52 11.81
C GLU A 176 6.97 -7.54 12.99
N ALA A 177 8.17 -6.95 12.82
CA ALA A 177 9.17 -6.84 13.88
C ALA A 177 8.68 -5.98 15.05
N ALA A 178 7.85 -4.97 14.80
CA ALA A 178 7.20 -4.16 15.82
C ALA A 178 6.02 -4.85 16.52
N GLY A 179 5.74 -6.11 16.19
CA GLY A 179 4.75 -6.94 16.87
C GLY A 179 3.30 -6.72 16.40
N TYR A 180 3.06 -6.28 15.16
CA TYR A 180 1.73 -6.23 14.58
C TYR A 180 1.28 -7.62 14.13
N ASP A 181 0.07 -8.02 14.55
CA ASP A 181 -0.51 -9.34 14.27
C ASP A 181 -1.12 -9.43 12.87
N VAL A 182 -1.74 -8.33 12.42
CA VAL A 182 -2.42 -8.23 11.13
C VAL A 182 -1.94 -7.01 10.38
N ILE A 183 -1.50 -7.23 9.14
CA ILE A 183 -1.07 -6.14 8.25
C ILE A 183 -2.03 -6.07 7.07
N LEU A 184 -2.79 -4.97 7.00
CA LEU A 184 -3.69 -4.66 5.89
C LEU A 184 -2.94 -3.84 4.86
N VAL A 185 -2.92 -4.31 3.61
CA VAL A 185 -2.24 -3.62 2.50
C VAL A 185 -3.31 -3.18 1.50
N GLU A 186 -3.60 -1.87 1.48
CA GLU A 186 -4.60 -1.28 0.60
C GLU A 186 -4.00 -0.89 -0.74
N THR A 187 -4.68 -1.23 -1.86
CA THR A 187 -4.38 -0.69 -3.18
C THR A 187 -5.20 0.57 -3.46
N VAL A 188 -4.64 1.54 -4.17
CA VAL A 188 -5.36 2.80 -4.52
C VAL A 188 -6.37 2.61 -5.66
N GLY A 189 -6.43 1.41 -6.25
CA GLY A 189 -7.55 1.03 -7.14
C GLY A 189 -7.40 1.45 -8.61
N VAL A 190 -6.22 1.90 -9.05
CA VAL A 190 -5.92 2.20 -10.45
C VAL A 190 -4.52 1.71 -10.83
N GLY A 191 -4.42 0.84 -11.82
CA GLY A 191 -3.15 0.37 -12.35
C GLY A 191 -2.76 -1.03 -11.85
N GLN A 192 -1.52 -1.43 -12.11
CA GLN A 192 -1.02 -2.80 -11.83
C GLN A 192 -0.61 -3.03 -10.36
N SER A 193 -1.01 -2.16 -9.43
CA SER A 193 -0.71 -2.28 -8.00
C SER A 193 -1.32 -3.53 -7.36
N GLU A 194 -2.40 -4.06 -7.94
CA GLU A 194 -3.09 -5.24 -7.46
C GLU A 194 -2.20 -6.49 -7.51
N THR A 195 -1.47 -6.69 -8.60
CA THR A 195 -0.54 -7.82 -8.75
C THR A 195 0.63 -7.71 -7.78
N ALA A 196 1.16 -6.49 -7.59
CA ALA A 196 2.23 -6.25 -6.64
C ALA A 196 1.77 -6.53 -5.20
N VAL A 197 0.57 -6.07 -4.80
CA VAL A 197 0.01 -6.34 -3.46
C VAL A 197 -0.29 -7.83 -3.28
N HIS A 198 -0.87 -8.50 -4.28
CA HIS A 198 -1.10 -9.94 -4.23
C HIS A 198 0.21 -10.73 -3.98
N SER A 199 1.32 -10.33 -4.62
CA SER A 199 2.61 -11.01 -4.49
C SER A 199 3.30 -10.82 -3.13
N MET A 200 2.80 -9.95 -2.25
CA MET A 200 3.35 -9.68 -0.92
C MET A 200 2.40 -10.00 0.23
N THR A 201 1.18 -10.47 -0.07
CA THR A 201 0.14 -10.77 0.93
C THR A 201 -0.23 -12.24 0.96
N ASP A 202 -0.68 -12.71 2.13
CA ASP A 202 -1.06 -14.11 2.34
C ASP A 202 -2.50 -14.38 1.86
N PHE A 203 -3.37 -13.38 2.05
CA PHE A 203 -4.77 -13.40 1.65
C PHE A 203 -5.09 -12.16 0.81
N PHE A 204 -5.86 -12.31 -0.28
CA PHE A 204 -6.21 -11.22 -1.18
C PHE A 204 -7.72 -11.03 -1.25
N LEU A 205 -8.20 -9.91 -0.71
CA LEU A 205 -9.62 -9.56 -0.59
C LEU A 205 -10.01 -8.54 -1.67
N LEU A 206 -10.99 -8.90 -2.50
CA LEU A 206 -11.58 -8.00 -3.48
C LEU A 206 -12.89 -7.41 -2.96
N LEU A 207 -12.96 -6.09 -2.83
CA LEU A 207 -14.19 -5.37 -2.51
C LEU A 207 -14.93 -4.99 -3.80
N LYS A 208 -16.25 -5.19 -3.80
CA LYS A 208 -17.16 -4.90 -4.91
C LYS A 208 -18.40 -4.16 -4.40
N LEU A 209 -19.06 -3.46 -5.33
CA LEU A 209 -20.39 -2.88 -5.12
C LEU A 209 -21.44 -3.74 -5.82
N ALA A 210 -22.68 -3.62 -5.37
CA ALA A 210 -23.82 -4.13 -6.12
C ALA A 210 -24.32 -3.07 -7.11
N GLY A 211 -24.78 -3.50 -8.28
CA GLY A 211 -25.53 -2.63 -9.22
C GLY A 211 -24.71 -1.83 -10.22
N ALA A 212 -23.40 -1.97 -10.29
CA ALA A 212 -22.60 -1.43 -11.39
C ALA A 212 -22.67 -2.43 -12.55
N GLY A 213 -23.65 -2.28 -13.41
CA GLY A 213 -24.11 -3.25 -14.42
C GLY A 213 -23.14 -3.71 -15.50
N ASP A 214 -21.89 -3.22 -15.50
CA ASP A 214 -20.83 -3.63 -16.45
C ASP A 214 -19.60 -4.23 -15.72
N GLU A 215 -19.78 -4.62 -14.47
CA GLU A 215 -18.69 -4.95 -13.55
C GLU A 215 -17.95 -6.26 -13.87
N LEU A 216 -18.60 -7.20 -14.55
CA LEU A 216 -17.92 -8.41 -15.04
C LEU A 216 -17.06 -8.10 -16.27
N GLN A 217 -17.37 -7.06 -17.05
CA GLN A 217 -16.62 -6.67 -18.26
C GLN A 217 -15.50 -5.66 -17.93
N GLY A 218 -15.72 -4.73 -17.01
CA GLY A 218 -14.74 -3.68 -16.66
C GLY A 218 -13.62 -4.10 -15.73
N ILE A 219 -13.73 -5.25 -15.05
CA ILE A 219 -12.65 -5.78 -14.20
C ILE A 219 -11.80 -6.72 -15.02
N LYS A 220 -10.51 -6.46 -15.04
CA LYS A 220 -9.53 -7.40 -15.55
C LYS A 220 -9.79 -8.76 -14.89
N ARG A 221 -10.24 -9.77 -15.66
CA ARG A 221 -10.54 -11.14 -15.18
C ARG A 221 -9.51 -11.67 -14.20
N GLY A 222 -8.23 -11.30 -14.41
CA GLY A 222 -7.13 -11.67 -13.54
C GLY A 222 -7.25 -11.24 -12.07
N ILE A 223 -7.95 -10.14 -11.74
CA ILE A 223 -8.12 -9.73 -10.34
C ILE A 223 -9.11 -10.64 -9.61
N ILE A 224 -10.19 -11.07 -10.27
CA ILE A 224 -11.15 -12.04 -9.72
C ILE A 224 -10.47 -13.38 -9.49
N GLU A 225 -9.65 -13.83 -10.43
CA GLU A 225 -8.89 -15.07 -10.34
C GLU A 225 -7.88 -15.07 -9.18
N MET A 226 -7.20 -13.94 -8.96
CA MET A 226 -6.27 -13.77 -7.83
C MET A 226 -6.97 -13.73 -6.48
N ALA A 227 -8.23 -13.27 -6.39
CA ALA A 227 -8.93 -13.08 -5.14
C ALA A 227 -9.13 -14.39 -4.36
N ASP A 228 -8.85 -14.36 -3.07
CA ASP A 228 -9.15 -15.45 -2.14
C ASP A 228 -10.56 -15.32 -1.55
N ALA A 229 -11.12 -14.12 -1.58
CA ALA A 229 -12.52 -13.84 -1.33
C ALA A 229 -12.99 -12.54 -1.99
N ILE A 230 -14.29 -12.44 -2.19
CA ILE A 230 -14.96 -11.23 -2.65
C ILE A 230 -15.93 -10.77 -1.55
N VAL A 231 -15.91 -9.48 -1.23
CA VAL A 231 -16.89 -8.85 -0.33
C VAL A 231 -17.69 -7.83 -1.13
N ILE A 232 -19.00 -8.04 -1.20
CA ILE A 232 -19.91 -7.04 -1.72
C ILE A 232 -20.19 -6.05 -0.59
N ASN A 233 -19.59 -4.87 -0.70
CA ASN A 233 -19.71 -3.80 0.29
C ASN A 233 -20.94 -2.94 0.05
N LYS A 234 -21.27 -2.08 1.02
CA LYS A 234 -22.49 -1.25 1.04
C LYS A 234 -23.77 -2.10 0.90
N ALA A 235 -23.76 -3.29 1.52
CA ALA A 235 -24.89 -4.21 1.51
C ALA A 235 -25.91 -3.85 2.60
N ASP A 236 -26.43 -2.61 2.57
CA ASP A 236 -27.38 -2.04 3.54
C ASP A 236 -28.50 -1.26 2.85
N GLY A 237 -29.53 -0.89 3.62
CA GLY A 237 -30.66 -0.10 3.15
C GLY A 237 -31.30 -0.69 1.89
N GLU A 238 -31.58 0.16 0.93
CA GLU A 238 -32.19 -0.20 -0.35
C GLU A 238 -31.27 -1.08 -1.22
N ASN A 239 -29.95 -1.02 -1.00
CA ASN A 239 -28.96 -1.76 -1.78
C ASN A 239 -28.87 -3.25 -1.43
N ILE A 240 -29.51 -3.70 -0.34
CA ILE A 240 -29.38 -5.09 0.15
C ILE A 240 -29.86 -6.13 -0.86
N LYS A 241 -30.91 -5.84 -1.63
CA LYS A 241 -31.44 -6.76 -2.65
C LYS A 241 -30.46 -6.91 -3.81
N ALA A 242 -29.92 -5.80 -4.30
CA ALA A 242 -28.91 -5.79 -5.35
C ALA A 242 -27.62 -6.51 -4.89
N ALA A 243 -27.19 -6.27 -3.63
CA ALA A 243 -26.03 -6.94 -3.05
C ALA A 243 -26.21 -8.47 -2.96
N LYS A 244 -27.40 -8.95 -2.60
CA LYS A 244 -27.71 -10.39 -2.59
C LYS A 244 -27.63 -11.00 -3.99
N ASN A 245 -28.16 -10.32 -5.01
CA ASN A 245 -28.08 -10.77 -6.39
C ASN A 245 -26.61 -10.82 -6.88
N ALA A 246 -25.86 -9.76 -6.67
CA ALA A 246 -24.44 -9.72 -7.00
C ALA A 246 -23.66 -10.87 -6.32
N LYS A 247 -23.95 -11.16 -5.05
CA LYS A 247 -23.34 -12.31 -4.36
C LYS A 247 -23.61 -13.64 -5.10
N VAL A 248 -24.82 -13.87 -5.61
CA VAL A 248 -25.14 -15.09 -6.37
C VAL A 248 -24.36 -15.12 -7.67
N GLU A 249 -24.29 -14.02 -8.41
CA GLU A 249 -23.56 -13.90 -9.66
C GLU A 249 -22.07 -14.15 -9.48
N PHE A 250 -21.44 -13.50 -8.50
CA PHE A 250 -20.01 -13.72 -8.22
C PHE A 250 -19.71 -15.14 -7.71
N ASN A 251 -20.60 -15.76 -6.95
CA ASN A 251 -20.44 -17.17 -6.57
C ASN A 251 -20.46 -18.08 -7.83
N ARG A 252 -21.40 -17.86 -8.76
CA ARG A 252 -21.44 -18.58 -10.02
C ARG A 252 -20.15 -18.39 -10.84
N ALA A 253 -19.69 -17.14 -10.96
CA ALA A 253 -18.45 -16.83 -11.65
C ALA A 253 -17.24 -17.53 -11.03
N LEU A 254 -17.13 -17.53 -9.70
CA LEU A 254 -16.03 -18.21 -8.99
C LEU A 254 -16.01 -19.73 -9.22
N HIS A 255 -17.17 -20.36 -9.38
CA HIS A 255 -17.25 -21.81 -9.70
C HIS A 255 -16.75 -22.15 -11.10
N MET A 256 -16.62 -21.17 -12.00
CA MET A 256 -16.07 -21.39 -13.36
C MET A 256 -14.54 -21.41 -13.39
N TYR A 257 -13.88 -20.97 -12.30
CA TYR A 257 -12.41 -21.01 -12.20
C TYR A 257 -11.95 -22.38 -11.66
N PRO A 258 -10.77 -22.85 -12.08
CA PRO A 258 -10.21 -24.09 -11.55
C PRO A 258 -9.95 -23.97 -10.05
N ALA A 259 -10.02 -25.09 -9.34
CA ALA A 259 -9.71 -25.14 -7.92
C ALA A 259 -8.28 -24.67 -7.66
N LYS A 260 -8.10 -23.81 -6.67
CA LYS A 260 -6.78 -23.34 -6.24
C LYS A 260 -6.01 -24.49 -5.56
N GLN A 261 -4.70 -24.55 -5.79
CA GLN A 261 -3.82 -25.57 -5.20
C GLN A 261 -3.70 -25.47 -3.66
N ASN A 262 -4.15 -24.36 -3.08
CA ASN A 262 -4.11 -24.11 -1.64
C ASN A 262 -5.21 -24.82 -0.84
N GLY A 263 -6.06 -25.62 -1.46
CA GLY A 263 -7.19 -26.28 -0.81
C GLY A 263 -8.34 -25.35 -0.42
N TRP A 264 -8.28 -24.07 -0.83
CA TRP A 264 -9.29 -23.05 -0.56
C TRP A 264 -10.14 -22.75 -1.80
N SER A 265 -11.45 -22.75 -1.61
CA SER A 265 -12.38 -22.23 -2.62
C SER A 265 -12.76 -20.80 -2.27
N PRO A 266 -12.52 -19.82 -3.15
CA PRO A 266 -12.87 -18.43 -2.91
C PRO A 266 -14.36 -18.28 -2.57
N LYS A 267 -14.68 -17.37 -1.65
CA LYS A 267 -16.04 -17.17 -1.13
C LYS A 267 -16.50 -15.74 -1.30
N VAL A 268 -17.81 -15.55 -1.46
CA VAL A 268 -18.44 -14.23 -1.52
C VAL A 268 -19.20 -13.94 -0.24
N LYS A 269 -18.93 -12.81 0.40
CA LYS A 269 -19.63 -12.30 1.59
C LYS A 269 -20.28 -10.95 1.31
N LEU A 270 -21.29 -10.62 2.09
CA LEU A 270 -21.91 -9.28 2.14
C LEU A 270 -21.37 -8.56 3.36
N ALA A 271 -21.12 -7.26 3.23
CA ALA A 271 -20.81 -6.40 4.36
C ALA A 271 -21.34 -4.98 4.13
N SER A 272 -21.66 -4.31 5.22
CA SER A 272 -21.82 -2.86 5.28
C SER A 272 -20.74 -2.31 6.20
N ALA A 273 -19.71 -1.73 5.62
CA ALA A 273 -18.64 -1.10 6.40
C ALA A 273 -19.17 0.07 7.24
N LEU A 274 -20.14 0.84 6.68
CA LEU A 274 -20.72 2.00 7.36
C LEU A 274 -21.52 1.60 8.61
N LYS A 275 -22.27 0.50 8.52
CA LYS A 275 -23.10 -0.01 9.64
C LYS A 275 -22.40 -1.04 10.51
N ASN A 276 -21.15 -1.38 10.17
CA ASN A 276 -20.39 -2.45 10.81
C ASN A 276 -21.10 -3.83 10.79
N GLU A 277 -21.86 -4.12 9.72
CA GLU A 277 -22.58 -5.36 9.54
C GLU A 277 -21.81 -6.35 8.67
N GLY A 278 -21.70 -7.62 9.09
CA GLY A 278 -21.04 -8.69 8.34
C GLY A 278 -19.51 -8.65 8.34
N ILE A 279 -18.90 -7.71 9.04
CA ILE A 279 -17.43 -7.61 9.18
C ILE A 279 -16.89 -8.81 9.98
N ASP A 280 -17.58 -9.21 11.03
CA ASP A 280 -17.34 -10.43 11.81
C ASP A 280 -17.32 -11.70 10.94
N LYS A 281 -18.27 -11.81 10.01
CA LYS A 281 -18.37 -12.94 9.05
C LYS A 281 -17.23 -12.94 8.03
N VAL A 282 -16.74 -11.76 7.66
CA VAL A 282 -15.54 -11.63 6.79
C VAL A 282 -14.32 -12.10 7.56
N TRP A 283 -14.13 -11.66 8.80
CA TRP A 283 -13.02 -12.11 9.62
C TRP A 283 -13.03 -13.62 9.89
N SER A 284 -14.19 -14.17 10.26
CA SER A 284 -14.36 -15.61 10.44
C SER A 284 -14.01 -16.42 9.18
N MET A 285 -14.36 -15.91 7.99
CA MET A 285 -13.98 -16.52 6.72
C MET A 285 -12.45 -16.48 6.48
N ILE A 286 -11.82 -15.34 6.77
CA ILE A 286 -10.36 -15.16 6.63
C ILE A 286 -9.62 -16.07 7.61
N SER A 287 -10.08 -16.15 8.85
CA SER A 287 -9.49 -17.03 9.87
C SER A 287 -9.52 -18.50 9.43
N LYS A 288 -10.64 -18.93 8.83
CA LYS A 288 -10.76 -20.30 8.29
C LYS A 288 -9.81 -20.55 7.11
N TYR A 289 -9.54 -19.53 6.27
CA TYR A 289 -8.53 -19.63 5.23
C TYR A 289 -7.15 -19.90 5.82
N PHE A 290 -6.76 -19.13 6.85
CA PHE A 290 -5.45 -19.30 7.49
C PHE A 290 -5.34 -20.63 8.22
N GLU A 291 -6.38 -21.09 8.87
CA GLU A 291 -6.43 -22.43 9.46
C GLU A 291 -6.19 -23.50 8.39
N THR A 292 -6.92 -23.46 7.27
CA THR A 292 -6.78 -24.41 6.18
C THR A 292 -5.38 -24.41 5.57
N THR A 293 -4.85 -23.21 5.27
CA THR A 293 -3.57 -23.07 4.56
C THR A 293 -2.35 -23.33 5.44
N LYS A 294 -2.44 -23.09 6.74
CA LYS A 294 -1.41 -23.50 7.71
C LYS A 294 -1.40 -25.02 7.92
N ASN A 295 -2.56 -25.64 8.05
CA ASN A 295 -2.65 -27.07 8.27
C ASN A 295 -2.15 -27.90 7.07
N ASN A 296 -2.23 -27.39 5.85
CA ASN A 296 -1.72 -28.07 4.66
C ASN A 296 -0.33 -27.59 4.19
N GLY A 297 0.32 -26.69 4.94
CA GLY A 297 1.66 -26.18 4.63
C GLY A 297 1.71 -25.16 3.48
N TYR A 298 0.58 -24.80 2.90
CA TYR A 298 0.55 -23.83 1.78
C TYR A 298 0.95 -22.42 2.21
N PHE A 299 0.61 -22.02 3.44
CA PHE A 299 0.94 -20.70 3.97
C PHE A 299 2.46 -20.44 3.96
N GLU A 300 3.23 -21.39 4.45
CA GLU A 300 4.69 -21.34 4.49
C GLU A 300 5.29 -21.40 3.08
N GLN A 301 4.76 -22.32 2.25
CA GLN A 301 5.22 -22.46 0.87
C GLN A 301 4.98 -21.18 0.06
N LYS A 302 3.80 -20.55 0.19
CA LYS A 302 3.48 -19.28 -0.48
C LYS A 302 4.50 -18.18 -0.12
N ARG A 303 4.89 -18.08 1.15
CA ARG A 303 5.90 -17.10 1.60
C ARG A 303 7.28 -17.38 1.04
N ILE A 304 7.68 -18.64 0.94
CA ILE A 304 8.94 -19.04 0.30
C ILE A 304 8.93 -18.61 -1.18
N ASP A 305 7.84 -18.86 -1.89
CA ASP A 305 7.72 -18.54 -3.31
C ASP A 305 7.66 -17.02 -3.55
N GLN A 306 6.99 -16.28 -2.67
CA GLN A 306 7.04 -14.83 -2.65
C GLN A 306 8.47 -14.31 -2.44
N ASN A 307 9.26 -14.89 -1.55
CA ASN A 307 10.65 -14.50 -1.32
C ASN A 307 11.52 -14.75 -2.56
N LYS A 308 11.35 -15.89 -3.23
CA LYS A 308 12.05 -16.20 -4.50
C LYS A 308 11.66 -15.23 -5.62
N PHE A 309 10.37 -14.93 -5.76
CA PHE A 309 9.87 -13.96 -6.73
C PHE A 309 10.52 -12.58 -6.52
N TRP A 310 10.54 -12.11 -5.26
CA TRP A 310 11.11 -10.80 -4.93
C TRP A 310 12.63 -10.73 -5.08
N LEU A 311 13.34 -11.84 -4.89
CA LEU A 311 14.77 -11.91 -5.22
C LEU A 311 14.99 -11.64 -6.71
N LYS A 312 14.24 -12.34 -7.59
CA LYS A 312 14.33 -12.14 -9.04
C LYS A 312 14.00 -10.70 -9.44
N GLN A 313 12.87 -10.15 -8.95
CA GLN A 313 12.48 -8.77 -9.21
C GLN A 313 13.55 -7.76 -8.74
N SER A 314 14.13 -7.98 -7.56
CA SER A 314 15.19 -7.10 -7.05
C SER A 314 16.46 -7.12 -7.92
N ILE A 315 16.79 -8.27 -8.50
CA ILE A 315 17.91 -8.41 -9.45
C ILE A 315 17.58 -7.68 -10.75
N GLU A 316 16.40 -7.90 -11.33
CA GLU A 316 15.96 -7.25 -12.56
C GLU A 316 15.94 -5.72 -12.42
N ASP A 317 15.38 -5.20 -11.31
CA ASP A 317 15.35 -3.77 -11.03
C ASP A 317 16.77 -3.19 -10.86
N ALA A 318 17.67 -3.94 -10.21
CA ALA A 318 19.06 -3.52 -10.06
C ALA A 318 19.82 -3.50 -11.41
N LEU A 319 19.62 -4.50 -12.26
CA LEU A 319 20.20 -4.57 -13.59
C LEU A 319 19.69 -3.42 -14.46
N LYS A 320 18.36 -3.19 -14.52
CA LYS A 320 17.77 -2.06 -15.24
C LYS A 320 18.35 -0.73 -14.76
N LYS A 321 18.39 -0.54 -13.44
CA LYS A 321 18.92 0.68 -12.85
C LYS A 321 20.39 0.89 -13.20
N ASN A 322 21.21 -0.14 -13.08
CA ASN A 322 22.64 -0.06 -13.42
C ASN A 322 22.83 0.28 -14.88
N PHE A 323 22.06 -0.34 -15.78
CA PHE A 323 22.10 -0.06 -17.22
C PHE A 323 21.78 1.41 -17.50
N TYR A 324 20.61 1.91 -17.12
CA TYR A 324 20.17 3.27 -17.41
C TYR A 324 20.94 4.36 -16.63
N GLN A 325 21.61 4.01 -15.53
CA GLN A 325 22.46 4.93 -14.77
C GLN A 325 23.94 4.94 -15.24
N ASN A 326 24.34 4.04 -16.13
CA ASN A 326 25.67 4.03 -16.70
C ASN A 326 25.88 5.29 -17.55
N GLU A 327 27.00 5.99 -17.36
CA GLU A 327 27.26 7.27 -18.02
C GLU A 327 27.46 7.11 -19.54
N THR A 328 28.03 5.99 -20.01
CA THR A 328 28.18 5.69 -21.43
C THR A 328 26.81 5.51 -22.09
N ILE A 329 25.93 4.74 -21.45
CA ILE A 329 24.56 4.52 -21.93
C ILE A 329 23.75 5.83 -21.92
N LYS A 330 23.83 6.63 -20.87
CA LYS A 330 23.15 7.94 -20.82
C LYS A 330 23.55 8.86 -21.95
N LYS A 331 24.82 8.86 -22.32
CA LYS A 331 25.33 9.68 -23.43
C LYS A 331 24.88 9.15 -24.79
N ALA A 332 24.81 7.82 -24.96
CA ALA A 332 24.44 7.20 -26.23
C ALA A 332 22.93 7.26 -26.51
N LEU A 333 22.08 7.17 -25.47
CA LEU A 333 20.63 7.10 -25.62
C LEU A 333 19.99 8.23 -26.48
N PRO A 334 20.32 9.53 -26.30
CA PRO A 334 19.73 10.59 -27.12
C PRO A 334 20.08 10.49 -28.62
N GLU A 335 21.25 9.99 -28.94
CA GLU A 335 21.67 9.77 -30.33
C GLU A 335 20.92 8.59 -30.94
N ILE A 336 20.80 7.50 -30.19
CA ILE A 336 20.06 6.32 -30.61
C ILE A 336 18.59 6.65 -30.85
N PHE A 337 17.96 7.45 -29.99
CA PHE A 337 16.57 7.88 -30.19
C PHE A 337 16.42 8.67 -31.50
N ARG A 338 17.35 9.58 -31.82
CA ARG A 338 17.36 10.31 -33.10
C ARG A 338 17.48 9.38 -34.31
N LYS A 339 18.33 8.33 -34.22
CA LYS A 339 18.48 7.35 -35.32
C LYS A 339 17.20 6.53 -35.51
N ILE A 340 16.49 6.17 -34.41
CA ILE A 340 15.19 5.49 -34.50
C ILE A 340 14.14 6.40 -35.14
N GLU A 341 14.07 7.68 -34.72
CA GLU A 341 13.14 8.68 -35.30
C GLU A 341 13.39 8.93 -36.78
N ALA A 342 14.67 8.88 -37.21
CA ALA A 342 15.07 9.00 -38.61
C ALA A 342 14.94 7.70 -39.44
N ASN A 343 14.47 6.59 -38.82
CA ASN A 343 14.42 5.25 -39.41
C ASN A 343 15.83 4.73 -39.90
N GLU A 344 16.89 5.16 -39.27
CA GLU A 344 18.26 4.73 -39.57
C GLU A 344 18.62 3.41 -38.86
N THR A 345 17.91 3.03 -37.83
CA THR A 345 18.08 1.76 -37.11
C THR A 345 16.74 1.27 -36.54
N THR A 346 16.66 -0.01 -36.26
CA THR A 346 15.48 -0.60 -35.60
C THR A 346 15.61 -0.52 -34.07
N PRO A 347 14.48 -0.49 -33.31
CA PRO A 347 14.54 -0.54 -31.84
C PRO A 347 15.28 -1.78 -31.31
N PHE A 348 15.23 -2.91 -32.03
CA PHE A 348 15.88 -4.16 -31.63
C PHE A 348 17.39 -4.08 -31.80
N GLU A 349 17.88 -3.65 -32.98
CA GLU A 349 19.30 -3.44 -33.28
C GLU A 349 19.92 -2.38 -32.34
N ALA A 350 19.19 -1.29 -32.09
CA ALA A 350 19.58 -0.26 -31.15
C ALA A 350 19.73 -0.79 -29.71
N ALA A 351 18.84 -1.69 -29.29
CA ALA A 351 18.95 -2.31 -27.96
C ALA A 351 20.16 -3.23 -27.86
N GLU A 352 20.43 -4.05 -28.87
CA GLU A 352 21.62 -4.91 -28.93
C GLU A 352 22.90 -4.05 -28.87
N TYR A 353 23.01 -3.00 -29.70
CA TYR A 353 24.13 -2.07 -29.66
C TYR A 353 24.37 -1.48 -28.25
N LEU A 354 23.33 -1.02 -27.57
CA LEU A 354 23.46 -0.45 -26.22
C LEU A 354 23.87 -1.49 -25.17
N LEU A 355 23.42 -2.75 -25.31
CA LEU A 355 23.83 -3.85 -24.44
C LEU A 355 25.33 -4.21 -24.67
N ASP A 356 25.76 -4.27 -25.91
CA ASP A 356 27.17 -4.53 -26.25
C ASP A 356 28.11 -3.39 -25.78
N LEU A 357 27.63 -2.15 -25.89
CA LEU A 357 28.38 -0.99 -25.39
C LEU A 357 28.58 -1.03 -23.86
N LEU A 358 27.66 -1.64 -23.10
CA LEU A 358 27.83 -1.86 -21.68
C LEU A 358 28.88 -2.92 -21.35
N ASN A 359 28.97 -3.99 -22.17
CA ASN A 359 29.88 -5.13 -21.96
C ASN A 359 31.32 -4.81 -22.29
N GLN A 360 31.57 -3.76 -23.07
CA GLN A 360 32.92 -3.32 -23.49
C GLN A 360 33.62 -2.40 -22.47
N ASN A 361 32.90 -1.96 -21.40
CA ASN A 361 33.40 -1.13 -20.31
C ASN A 361 33.33 -1.85 -18.97
#